data_24067239294b29d46fff12521c933e81
#
_entry.id   24067239294b29d46fff12521c933e81
#
_cell.length_a   1.000
_cell.length_b   1.000
_cell.length_c   1.000
_cell.angle_alpha   90.00
_cell.angle_beta   90.00
_cell.angle_gamma   90.00
#
_symmetry.space_group_name_H-M   'P 1'
#
loop_
_entity.id
_entity.type
_entity.pdbx_description
1 polymer ?
#
loop_
_entity_poly.entity_id
_entity_poly.type
_entity_poly.pdbx_seq_one_letter_code
_entity_poly.pdbx_strand_id
1 'polypeptide(L)'
;MQEKSVAKPSNPIAYVEIPVTDLDRAVAFYTAVFGFALERQTIDGYDMALFPAAEGATGASGALVKGDVYVPGKTGPIVYFGVADIDAVIARAKAHGAKILYDKKEVGAFGFVAEI
;
A
#
# COMPACT_ATOMS: atom_id res chain seq x y z
N MET A 1 -9.44 14.39 -4.78
CA MET A 1 -8.65 14.75 -5.99
C MET A 1 -7.44 15.55 -5.58
N GLN A 2 -6.42 15.54 -6.40
CA GLN A 2 -5.16 16.19 -6.08
C GLN A 2 -4.64 16.99 -7.29
N GLU A 3 -4.30 18.26 -7.07
CA GLU A 3 -3.70 19.11 -8.09
C GLU A 3 -2.26 19.43 -7.72
N LYS A 4 -1.37 19.35 -8.70
CA LYS A 4 0.02 19.76 -8.58
C LYS A 4 0.35 20.74 -9.71
N SER A 5 1.26 21.69 -9.45
CA SER A 5 1.68 22.70 -10.41
C SER A 5 2.64 22.19 -11.48
N VAL A 6 2.80 20.87 -11.60
CA VAL A 6 3.66 20.19 -12.57
C VAL A 6 2.85 19.65 -13.74
N ALA A 7 3.53 19.11 -14.74
CA ALA A 7 2.91 18.54 -15.90
C ALA A 7 1.86 17.47 -15.54
N LYS A 8 0.83 17.32 -16.40
CA LYS A 8 -0.22 16.35 -16.24
C LYS A 8 0.38 14.94 -16.11
N PRO A 9 0.01 14.15 -15.08
CA PRO A 9 0.51 12.80 -14.93
C PRO A 9 0.00 11.89 -16.05
N SER A 10 0.82 10.92 -16.46
CA SER A 10 0.45 9.92 -17.47
C SER A 10 -0.54 8.88 -16.92
N ASN A 11 -0.51 8.62 -15.62
CA ASN A 11 -1.41 7.70 -14.96
C ASN A 11 -2.42 8.46 -14.09
N PRO A 12 -3.70 8.07 -14.06
CA PRO A 12 -4.74 8.83 -13.36
C PRO A 12 -4.67 8.72 -11.83
N ILE A 13 -4.04 7.68 -11.28
CA ILE A 13 -3.96 7.50 -9.82
C ILE A 13 -2.75 8.25 -9.29
N ALA A 14 -3.01 9.22 -8.40
CA ALA A 14 -1.97 10.05 -7.82
C ALA A 14 -1.54 9.60 -6.43
N TYR A 15 -2.48 9.07 -5.62
CA TYR A 15 -2.27 8.83 -4.21
C TYR A 15 -3.35 7.89 -3.67
N VAL A 16 -2.98 6.98 -2.76
CA VAL A 16 -3.88 6.00 -2.16
C VAL A 16 -3.78 6.09 -0.64
N GLU A 17 -4.92 6.09 0.05
CA GLU A 17 -4.96 5.97 1.50
C GLU A 17 -5.57 4.63 1.89
N ILE A 18 -4.87 3.89 2.77
CA ILE A 18 -5.33 2.61 3.28
C ILE A 18 -5.72 2.79 4.75
N PRO A 19 -7.02 2.69 5.09
CA PRO A 19 -7.47 2.80 6.46
C PRO A 19 -6.97 1.65 7.33
N VAL A 20 -6.56 1.97 8.56
CA VAL A 20 -6.15 0.98 9.55
C VAL A 20 -6.74 1.35 10.92
N THR A 21 -6.91 0.36 11.79
CA THR A 21 -7.39 0.58 13.16
C THR A 21 -6.25 0.74 14.16
N ASP A 22 -5.09 0.16 13.89
CA ASP A 22 -3.89 0.21 14.72
C ASP A 22 -2.71 0.57 13.83
N LEU A 23 -2.31 1.83 13.87
CA LEU A 23 -1.25 2.33 12.98
C LEU A 23 0.11 1.70 13.30
N ASP A 24 0.45 1.51 14.58
CA ASP A 24 1.73 0.92 14.97
C ASP A 24 1.84 -0.51 14.46
N ARG A 25 0.78 -1.30 14.61
CA ARG A 25 0.74 -2.67 14.10
C ARG A 25 0.83 -2.71 12.57
N ALA A 26 0.11 -1.84 11.91
CA ALA A 26 0.13 -1.75 10.45
C ALA A 26 1.53 -1.38 9.93
N VAL A 27 2.18 -0.38 10.55
CA VAL A 27 3.55 0.00 10.20
C VAL A 27 4.50 -1.17 10.37
N ALA A 28 4.40 -1.91 11.49
CA ALA A 28 5.25 -3.08 11.73
C ALA A 28 5.04 -4.16 10.67
N PHE A 29 3.79 -4.43 10.28
CA PHE A 29 3.46 -5.42 9.25
C PHE A 29 4.04 -5.03 7.88
N TYR A 30 3.75 -3.82 7.43
CA TYR A 30 4.20 -3.37 6.11
C TYR A 30 5.71 -3.24 6.02
N THR A 31 6.37 -2.82 7.10
CA THR A 31 7.83 -2.78 7.17
C THR A 31 8.42 -4.19 7.05
N ALA A 32 7.89 -5.15 7.82
CA ALA A 32 8.41 -6.51 7.82
C ALA A 32 8.16 -7.25 6.51
N VAL A 33 6.98 -7.08 5.92
CA VAL A 33 6.56 -7.84 4.74
C VAL A 33 7.12 -7.26 3.45
N PHE A 34 7.05 -5.94 3.29
CA PHE A 34 7.45 -5.26 2.05
C PHE A 34 8.78 -4.53 2.15
N GLY A 35 9.34 -4.37 3.35
CA GLY A 35 10.58 -3.64 3.53
C GLY A 35 10.43 -2.12 3.39
N PHE A 36 9.22 -1.59 3.50
CA PHE A 36 8.99 -0.14 3.38
C PHE A 36 9.58 0.63 4.55
N ALA A 37 10.22 1.76 4.26
CA ALA A 37 10.57 2.78 5.26
C ALA A 37 9.41 3.77 5.33
N LEU A 38 8.50 3.55 6.28
CA LEU A 38 7.30 4.37 6.44
C LEU A 38 7.60 5.61 7.27
N GLU A 39 7.14 6.76 6.81
CA GLU A 39 7.34 8.03 7.50
C GLU A 39 6.07 8.44 8.25
N ARG A 40 6.18 8.58 9.57
CA ARG A 40 5.06 8.99 10.42
C ARG A 40 4.87 10.50 10.34
N GLN A 41 3.63 10.93 10.06
CA GLN A 41 3.24 12.33 10.03
C GLN A 41 1.83 12.51 10.57
N THR A 42 1.53 13.72 11.03
CA THR A 42 0.17 14.14 11.33
C THR A 42 -0.24 15.13 10.24
N ILE A 43 -1.26 14.78 9.48
CA ILE A 43 -1.75 15.59 8.36
C ILE A 43 -3.24 15.80 8.57
N ASP A 44 -3.67 17.06 8.55
CA ASP A 44 -5.07 17.44 8.77
C ASP A 44 -5.64 16.85 10.06
N GLY A 45 -4.81 16.78 11.11
CA GLY A 45 -5.19 16.23 12.42
C GLY A 45 -5.19 14.71 12.52
N TYR A 46 -4.85 13.99 11.47
CA TYR A 46 -4.82 12.54 11.46
C TYR A 46 -3.40 11.99 11.48
N ASP A 47 -3.19 10.93 12.27
CA ASP A 47 -1.93 10.19 12.28
C ASP A 47 -1.84 9.30 11.04
N MET A 48 -0.75 9.45 10.32
CA MET A 48 -0.49 8.73 9.07
C MET A 48 0.91 8.15 9.04
N ALA A 49 1.08 7.11 8.24
CA ALA A 49 2.40 6.56 7.91
C ALA A 49 2.52 6.54 6.39
N LEU A 50 3.39 7.38 5.85
CA LEU A 50 3.55 7.54 4.41
C LEU A 50 4.43 6.45 3.84
N PHE A 51 3.96 5.82 2.76
CA PHE A 51 4.78 4.91 1.97
C PHE A 51 5.92 5.68 1.28
N PRO A 52 7.04 5.00 0.97
CA PRO A 52 8.10 5.62 0.18
C PRO A 52 7.56 6.19 -1.13
N ALA A 53 8.04 7.36 -1.50
CA ALA A 53 7.70 8.01 -2.76
C ALA A 53 8.97 8.48 -3.44
N ALA A 54 9.18 8.02 -4.67
CA ALA A 54 10.32 8.42 -5.48
C ALA A 54 9.86 9.38 -6.58
N GLU A 55 10.41 10.59 -6.59
CA GLU A 55 10.11 11.57 -7.61
C GLU A 55 10.52 11.04 -8.99
N GLY A 56 9.65 11.20 -9.97
CA GLY A 56 9.89 10.74 -11.33
C GLY A 56 9.72 9.24 -11.55
N ALA A 57 9.47 8.45 -10.51
CA ALA A 57 9.17 7.03 -10.65
C ALA A 57 7.75 6.81 -11.18
N THR A 58 7.53 5.63 -11.78
CA THR A 58 6.20 5.22 -12.22
C THR A 58 5.35 4.74 -11.03
N GLY A 59 4.04 4.75 -11.20
CA GLY A 59 3.11 4.32 -10.17
C GLY A 59 2.73 5.46 -9.22
N ALA A 60 1.89 5.12 -8.24
CA ALA A 60 1.47 6.01 -7.18
C ALA A 60 2.03 5.51 -5.84
N SER A 61 2.13 6.43 -4.88
CA SER A 61 2.38 6.08 -3.49
C SER A 61 1.14 6.38 -2.65
N GLY A 62 1.25 6.37 -1.35
CA GLY A 62 0.13 6.60 -0.47
C GLY A 62 0.51 6.58 1.00
N ALA A 63 -0.47 6.28 1.83
CA ALA A 63 -0.27 6.23 3.27
C ALA A 63 -1.18 5.22 3.95
N LEU A 64 -0.74 4.71 5.08
CA LEU A 64 -1.61 4.11 6.07
C LEU A 64 -2.22 5.22 6.90
N VAL A 65 -3.54 5.18 7.11
CA VAL A 65 -4.26 6.27 7.77
C VAL A 65 -5.16 5.73 8.86
N LYS A 66 -5.19 6.45 10.00
CA LYS A 66 -6.05 6.12 11.14
C LYS A 66 -6.87 7.33 11.52
N GLY A 67 -8.15 7.12 11.79
CA GLY A 67 -9.06 8.17 12.24
C GLY A 67 -10.51 7.72 12.15
N ASP A 68 -11.39 8.53 12.72
CA ASP A 68 -12.83 8.25 12.78
C ASP A 68 -13.50 8.16 11.40
N VAL A 69 -12.96 8.88 10.42
CA VAL A 69 -13.45 8.87 9.04
C VAL A 69 -12.84 7.76 8.19
N TYR A 70 -11.79 7.09 8.71
CA TYR A 70 -11.08 6.03 8.00
C TYR A 70 -11.49 4.67 8.56
N VAL A 71 -12.42 4.02 7.89
CA VAL A 71 -12.98 2.73 8.32
C VAL A 71 -12.47 1.62 7.41
N PRO A 72 -11.65 0.68 7.93
CA PRO A 72 -11.21 -0.47 7.14
C PRO A 72 -12.38 -1.36 6.76
N GLY A 73 -12.28 -2.00 5.61
CA GLY A 73 -13.30 -2.92 5.11
C GLY A 73 -12.70 -3.92 4.15
N LYS A 74 -13.53 -4.89 3.77
CA LYS A 74 -13.16 -5.95 2.83
C LYS A 74 -13.78 -5.75 1.45
N THR A 75 -14.31 -4.56 1.20
CA THR A 75 -14.96 -4.20 -0.05
C THR A 75 -14.34 -2.92 -0.61
N GLY A 76 -14.60 -2.62 -1.86
CA GLY A 76 -14.06 -1.45 -2.52
C GLY A 76 -12.84 -1.78 -3.39
N PRO A 77 -12.03 -0.77 -3.72
CA PRO A 77 -10.85 -0.97 -4.55
C PRO A 77 -9.85 -1.94 -3.93
N ILE A 78 -9.16 -2.68 -4.78
CA ILE A 78 -8.09 -3.58 -4.39
C ILE A 78 -6.77 -2.94 -4.80
N VAL A 79 -5.83 -2.85 -3.85
CA VAL A 79 -4.51 -2.26 -4.09
C VAL A 79 -3.50 -3.37 -4.31
N TYR A 80 -2.77 -3.30 -5.42
CA TYR A 80 -1.67 -4.21 -5.70
C TYR A 80 -0.35 -3.48 -5.57
N PHE A 81 0.49 -3.94 -4.65
CA PHE A 81 1.85 -3.44 -4.51
C PHE A 81 2.76 -4.12 -5.52
N GLY A 82 3.56 -3.34 -6.22
CA GLY A 82 4.61 -3.89 -7.08
C GLY A 82 5.76 -4.44 -6.24
N VAL A 83 6.13 -5.71 -6.48
CA VAL A 83 7.20 -6.38 -5.73
C VAL A 83 8.15 -7.07 -6.71
N ALA A 84 9.42 -7.19 -6.32
CA ALA A 84 10.43 -7.85 -7.15
C ALA A 84 10.36 -9.38 -7.06
N ASP A 85 10.01 -9.91 -5.88
CA ASP A 85 9.95 -11.36 -5.61
C ASP A 85 8.66 -11.67 -4.83
N ILE A 86 7.63 -12.04 -5.56
CA ILE A 86 6.31 -12.32 -4.99
C ILE A 86 6.33 -13.50 -4.01
N ASP A 87 7.12 -14.52 -4.26
CA ASP A 87 7.20 -15.70 -3.39
C ASP A 87 7.79 -15.33 -2.02
N ALA A 88 8.85 -14.51 -2.01
CA ALA A 88 9.46 -14.02 -0.78
C ALA A 88 8.50 -13.13 0.03
N VAL A 89 7.75 -12.27 -0.64
CA VAL A 89 6.76 -11.41 0.01
C VAL A 89 5.63 -12.23 0.61
N ILE A 90 5.11 -13.22 -0.13
CA ILE A 90 4.07 -14.13 0.38
C ILE A 90 4.55 -14.87 1.63
N ALA A 91 5.79 -15.38 1.61
CA ALA A 91 6.36 -16.09 2.76
C ALA A 91 6.47 -15.19 3.99
N ARG A 92 6.93 -13.95 3.83
CA ARG A 92 7.00 -12.99 4.93
C ARG A 92 5.62 -12.60 5.43
N ALA A 93 4.67 -12.40 4.54
CA ALA A 93 3.29 -12.09 4.91
C ALA A 93 2.68 -13.19 5.79
N LYS A 94 2.84 -14.44 5.39
CA LYS A 94 2.37 -15.60 6.19
C LYS A 94 3.04 -15.63 7.56
N ALA A 95 4.34 -15.40 7.62
CA ALA A 95 5.11 -15.39 8.88
C ALA A 95 4.64 -14.29 9.82
N HIS A 96 4.06 -13.22 9.31
CA HIS A 96 3.53 -12.09 10.10
C HIS A 96 2.00 -12.10 10.20
N GLY A 97 1.37 -13.25 10.03
CA GLY A 97 -0.04 -13.48 10.33
C GLY A 97 -1.03 -13.16 9.21
N ALA A 98 -0.57 -12.86 8.02
CA ALA A 98 -1.46 -12.62 6.89
C ALA A 98 -2.12 -13.92 6.41
N LYS A 99 -3.35 -13.79 5.93
CA LYS A 99 -4.05 -14.87 5.22
C LYS A 99 -3.89 -14.66 3.73
N ILE A 100 -3.67 -15.73 3.00
CA ILE A 100 -3.64 -15.69 1.54
C ILE A 100 -5.09 -15.76 1.05
N LEU A 101 -5.57 -14.67 0.50
CA LEU A 101 -6.94 -14.58 -0.03
C LEU A 101 -7.02 -15.08 -1.46
N TYR A 102 -5.93 -14.94 -2.20
CA TYR A 102 -5.82 -15.40 -3.58
C TYR A 102 -4.39 -15.86 -3.83
N ASP A 103 -4.22 -17.15 -4.15
CA ASP A 103 -2.90 -17.72 -4.36
C ASP A 103 -2.23 -17.12 -5.61
N LYS A 104 -0.89 -17.17 -5.63
CA LYS A 104 -0.10 -16.73 -6.76
C LYS A 104 -0.63 -17.31 -8.07
N LYS A 105 -0.90 -16.44 -9.04
CA LYS A 105 -1.40 -16.82 -10.35
C LYS A 105 -0.78 -15.97 -11.43
N GLU A 106 -0.45 -16.60 -12.56
CA GLU A 106 -0.03 -15.89 -13.75
C GLU A 106 -1.25 -15.25 -14.44
N VAL A 107 -1.14 -13.97 -14.76
CA VAL A 107 -2.20 -13.20 -15.40
C VAL A 107 -1.71 -12.57 -16.72
N GLY A 108 -1.09 -13.38 -17.55
CA GLY A 108 -0.62 -12.98 -18.88
C GLY A 108 0.47 -11.90 -18.82
N ALA A 109 0.29 -10.84 -19.59
CA ALA A 109 1.25 -9.75 -19.70
C ALA A 109 1.47 -8.97 -18.39
N PHE A 110 0.57 -9.11 -17.41
CA PHE A 110 0.70 -8.46 -16.10
C PHE A 110 1.59 -9.25 -15.12
N GLY A 111 2.07 -10.43 -15.52
CA GLY A 111 2.94 -11.25 -14.70
C GLY A 111 2.16 -12.09 -13.67
N PHE A 112 2.64 -12.10 -12.43
CA PHE A 112 2.02 -12.86 -11.35
C PHE A 112 1.36 -11.94 -10.36
N VAL A 113 0.22 -12.36 -9.81
CA VAL A 113 -0.49 -11.66 -8.74
C VAL A 113 -0.85 -12.61 -7.61
N ALA A 114 -1.02 -12.06 -6.41
CA ALA A 114 -1.56 -12.75 -5.25
C ALA A 114 -2.25 -11.71 -4.36
N GLU A 115 -3.15 -12.15 -3.50
CA GLU A 115 -3.85 -11.27 -2.57
C GLU A 115 -3.72 -11.79 -1.15
N ILE A 116 -3.43 -10.88 -0.24
CA ILE A 116 -3.27 -11.18 1.20
C ILE A 116 -4.21 -10.33 2.04
#